data_6d6563967cd5b11dc30badda38c98aa8
#
_entry.id   6d6563967cd5b11dc30badda38c98aa8
#
_cell.length_a   1.000
_cell.length_b   1.000
_cell.length_c   1.000
_cell.angle_alpha   90.00
_cell.angle_beta   90.00
_cell.angle_gamma   90.00
#
_symmetry.space_group_name_H-M   'P 1'
#
loop_
_entity.id
_entity.type
_entity.pdbx_description
1 polymer ?
#
loop_
_entity_poly.entity_id
_entity_poly.type
_entity_poly.pdbx_seq_one_letter_code
_entity_poly.pdbx_strand_id
1 'polypeptide(L)'
;AEVDSLWQTDRLISKEPFLECMSVMAGLAGTTKKIKFGMNVASLGLRDPLQTAKQCATIDYLSEGRLLPAFGLGSNRSRDFIASGTSTKARGQRMNEALEIMNRLWTQEDVTFKGKYFEYEKASIMPRPVQVPLPLWIGGSSDAAIERTAKFATGWQGSFETPEEARVIVDKIQSATIKHGRSIDSDHFGTGFGVRFGSWDEEPVKKMAADFEKRTGKEAVRGFVVGGADEILTRIQSYADCGVSKFILRPTGTGDADMQEQTEQIIEEVLSKTSHLRSTP
;
A
#
# COMPACT_ATOMS: atom_id res chain seq x y z
N ALA A 1 13.93 13.00 -13.62
CA ALA A 1 13.67 12.51 -12.26
C ALA A 1 13.48 11.00 -12.33
N GLU A 2 13.98 10.26 -11.36
CA GLU A 2 13.76 8.82 -11.30
C GLU A 2 12.53 8.54 -10.44
N VAL A 3 11.58 7.75 -10.96
CA VAL A 3 10.49 7.18 -10.20
C VAL A 3 11.08 6.05 -9.32
N ASP A 4 10.93 6.14 -7.99
CA ASP A 4 11.47 5.13 -7.07
C ASP A 4 10.68 3.82 -7.12
N SER A 5 9.36 3.93 -7.17
CA SER A 5 8.48 2.75 -7.10
C SER A 5 7.14 2.94 -7.82
N LEU A 6 6.57 1.84 -8.29
CA LEU A 6 5.25 1.76 -8.90
C LEU A 6 4.29 1.00 -7.98
N TRP A 7 3.06 1.48 -7.88
CA TRP A 7 2.07 0.92 -6.96
C TRP A 7 0.74 0.67 -7.64
N GLN A 8 0.19 -0.53 -7.45
CA GLN A 8 -1.10 -0.95 -8.00
C GLN A 8 -2.11 -1.13 -6.88
N THR A 9 -3.28 -0.51 -7.01
CA THR A 9 -4.40 -0.81 -6.10
C THR A 9 -4.99 -2.18 -6.39
N ASP A 10 -5.68 -2.77 -5.42
CA ASP A 10 -6.32 -4.07 -5.54
C ASP A 10 -7.83 -3.92 -5.81
N ARG A 11 -8.30 -4.61 -6.83
CA ARG A 11 -9.72 -4.69 -7.16
C ARG A 11 -10.00 -5.97 -7.94
N LEU A 12 -10.94 -6.79 -7.47
CA LEU A 12 -11.37 -8.00 -8.18
C LEU A 12 -12.49 -7.74 -9.16
N ILE A 13 -13.38 -6.80 -8.82
CA ILE A 13 -14.57 -6.49 -9.63
C ILE A 13 -14.54 -5.05 -10.07
N SER A 14 -14.52 -4.84 -11.37
CA SER A 14 -14.59 -3.53 -12.01
C SER A 14 -15.46 -3.60 -13.26
N LYS A 15 -16.13 -2.51 -13.59
CA LYS A 15 -16.77 -2.31 -14.89
C LYS A 15 -15.78 -1.83 -15.95
N GLU A 16 -14.75 -1.15 -15.51
CA GLU A 16 -13.65 -0.66 -16.33
C GLU A 16 -12.51 -1.68 -16.32
N PRO A 17 -11.66 -1.74 -17.35
CA PRO A 17 -10.47 -2.56 -17.35
C PRO A 17 -9.58 -2.27 -16.13
N PHE A 18 -9.32 -3.31 -15.33
CA PHE A 18 -8.51 -3.20 -14.14
C PHE A 18 -7.71 -4.49 -13.94
N LEU A 19 -6.39 -4.38 -13.99
CA LEU A 19 -5.52 -5.54 -13.88
C LEU A 19 -5.42 -6.03 -12.43
N GLU A 20 -5.37 -7.34 -12.24
CA GLU A 20 -5.18 -7.96 -10.93
C GLU A 20 -3.78 -7.65 -10.39
N CYS A 21 -3.71 -7.22 -9.13
CA CYS A 21 -2.49 -6.60 -8.60
C CYS A 21 -1.28 -7.55 -8.52
N MET A 22 -1.46 -8.82 -8.15
CA MET A 22 -0.34 -9.78 -8.09
C MET A 22 0.19 -10.13 -9.48
N SER A 23 -0.70 -10.20 -10.46
CA SER A 23 -0.33 -10.42 -11.87
C SER A 23 0.47 -9.22 -12.41
N VAL A 24 0.09 -8.00 -12.05
CA VAL A 24 0.87 -6.79 -12.41
C VAL A 24 2.25 -6.83 -11.76
N MET A 25 2.35 -7.19 -10.47
CA MET A 25 3.66 -7.33 -9.81
C MET A 25 4.55 -8.35 -10.50
N ALA A 26 4.00 -9.51 -10.92
CA ALA A 26 4.75 -10.51 -11.67
C ALA A 26 5.21 -9.99 -13.05
N GLY A 27 4.34 -9.25 -13.74
CA GLY A 27 4.68 -8.58 -15.01
C GLY A 27 5.82 -7.58 -14.85
N LEU A 28 5.76 -6.72 -13.82
CA LEU A 28 6.81 -5.74 -13.51
C LEU A 28 8.13 -6.42 -13.12
N ALA A 29 8.08 -7.54 -12.42
CA ALA A 29 9.28 -8.32 -12.09
C ALA A 29 10.05 -8.76 -13.35
N GLY A 30 9.33 -9.19 -14.39
CA GLY A 30 9.94 -9.66 -15.64
C GLY A 30 10.32 -8.55 -16.63
N THR A 31 9.62 -7.42 -16.60
CA THR A 31 9.78 -6.35 -17.62
C THR A 31 10.63 -5.16 -17.16
N THR A 32 10.92 -5.05 -15.87
CA THR A 32 11.73 -3.96 -15.30
C THR A 32 13.02 -4.48 -14.67
N LYS A 33 14.00 -3.61 -14.41
CA LYS A 33 15.30 -4.00 -13.84
C LYS A 33 15.67 -3.29 -12.53
N LYS A 34 15.22 -2.06 -12.32
CA LYS A 34 15.65 -1.23 -11.17
C LYS A 34 14.49 -0.78 -10.30
N ILE A 35 13.36 -0.44 -10.90
CA ILE A 35 12.23 0.14 -10.18
C ILE A 35 11.64 -0.85 -9.18
N LYS A 36 11.38 -0.40 -7.97
CA LYS A 36 10.62 -1.15 -6.97
C LYS A 36 9.14 -1.10 -7.30
N PHE A 37 8.37 -2.02 -6.80
CA PHE A 37 6.93 -2.04 -7.05
C PHE A 37 6.17 -2.75 -5.92
N GLY A 38 4.91 -2.36 -5.72
CA GLY A 38 4.10 -2.91 -4.65
C GLY A 38 2.60 -2.76 -4.85
N MET A 39 1.84 -3.32 -3.94
CA MET A 39 0.39 -3.17 -3.90
C MET A 39 0.00 -2.03 -2.93
N ASN A 40 -1.04 -1.25 -3.26
CA ASN A 40 -1.46 -0.13 -2.40
C ASN A 40 -2.97 -0.15 -2.12
N VAL A 41 -3.44 -0.98 -1.25
CA VAL A 41 -2.89 -2.19 -0.65
C VAL A 41 -3.73 -3.38 -1.11
N ALA A 42 -3.15 -4.59 -1.15
CA ALA A 42 -3.92 -5.79 -1.46
C ALA A 42 -4.78 -6.22 -0.28
N SER A 43 -6.01 -6.67 -0.57
CA SER A 43 -6.95 -7.14 0.45
C SER A 43 -6.61 -8.57 0.88
N LEU A 44 -5.86 -8.75 1.97
CA LEU A 44 -5.44 -10.07 2.43
C LEU A 44 -6.62 -10.96 2.84
N GLY A 45 -7.72 -10.38 3.29
CA GLY A 45 -8.92 -11.14 3.62
C GLY A 45 -9.58 -11.90 2.45
N LEU A 46 -9.24 -11.56 1.21
CA LEU A 46 -9.70 -12.22 -0.01
C LEU A 46 -8.76 -13.33 -0.50
N ARG A 47 -7.66 -13.58 0.22
CA ARG A 47 -6.57 -14.43 -0.24
C ARG A 47 -6.25 -15.53 0.77
N ASP A 48 -5.78 -16.66 0.26
CA ASP A 48 -5.16 -17.70 1.08
C ASP A 48 -3.72 -17.32 1.45
N PRO A 49 -3.30 -17.42 2.73
CA PRO A 49 -1.98 -16.97 3.17
C PRO A 49 -0.83 -17.81 2.61
N LEU A 50 -1.00 -19.13 2.41
CA LEU A 50 0.04 -19.98 1.83
C LEU A 50 0.29 -19.60 0.36
N GLN A 51 -0.77 -19.46 -0.42
CA GLN A 51 -0.69 -19.05 -1.82
C GLN A 51 -0.09 -17.64 -1.93
N THR A 52 -0.54 -16.71 -1.10
CA THR A 52 -0.05 -15.32 -1.09
C THR A 52 1.43 -15.25 -0.70
N ALA A 53 1.84 -16.00 0.32
CA ALA A 53 3.25 -16.08 0.70
C ALA A 53 4.12 -16.60 -0.43
N LYS A 54 3.66 -17.67 -1.13
CA LYS A 54 4.34 -18.25 -2.28
C LYS A 54 4.41 -17.28 -3.46
N GLN A 55 3.34 -16.57 -3.76
CA GLN A 55 3.31 -15.56 -4.83
C GLN A 55 4.30 -14.42 -4.54
N CYS A 56 4.24 -13.85 -3.34
CA CYS A 56 5.19 -12.80 -2.93
C CYS A 56 6.65 -13.27 -3.03
N ALA A 57 6.96 -14.45 -2.51
CA ALA A 57 8.30 -15.00 -2.58
C ALA A 57 8.77 -15.23 -4.02
N THR A 58 7.89 -15.71 -4.89
CA THR A 58 8.21 -15.91 -6.32
C THR A 58 8.46 -14.58 -7.03
N ILE A 59 7.61 -13.58 -6.81
CA ILE A 59 7.74 -12.26 -7.44
C ILE A 59 9.01 -11.56 -6.93
N ASP A 60 9.30 -11.67 -5.64
CA ASP A 60 10.51 -11.10 -5.04
C ASP A 60 11.77 -11.76 -5.61
N TYR A 61 11.77 -13.08 -5.74
CA TYR A 61 12.86 -13.83 -6.36
C TYR A 61 13.09 -13.44 -7.83
N LEU A 62 12.02 -13.40 -8.63
CA LEU A 62 12.09 -13.01 -10.05
C LEU A 62 12.53 -11.56 -10.25
N SER A 63 12.21 -10.70 -9.31
CA SER A 63 12.58 -9.29 -9.36
C SER A 63 13.93 -8.96 -8.72
N GLU A 64 14.63 -9.96 -8.16
CA GLU A 64 15.89 -9.74 -7.43
C GLU A 64 15.72 -8.75 -6.25
N GLY A 65 14.63 -8.91 -5.49
CA GLY A 65 14.40 -8.15 -4.26
C GLY A 65 13.79 -6.76 -4.46
N ARG A 66 12.87 -6.57 -5.43
CA ARG A 66 12.22 -5.28 -5.69
C ARG A 66 10.74 -5.20 -5.27
N LEU A 67 10.17 -6.29 -4.77
CA LEU A 67 8.79 -6.32 -4.31
C LEU A 67 8.63 -5.61 -2.97
N LEU A 68 7.61 -4.76 -2.87
CA LEU A 68 7.15 -4.09 -1.65
C LEU A 68 5.70 -4.55 -1.36
N PRO A 69 5.49 -5.72 -0.74
CA PRO A 69 4.15 -6.22 -0.52
C PRO A 69 3.43 -5.40 0.55
N ALA A 70 2.26 -4.86 0.22
CA ALA A 70 1.45 -4.13 1.17
C ALA A 70 0.01 -4.70 1.23
N PHE A 71 -0.46 -4.96 2.45
CA PHE A 71 -1.74 -5.59 2.69
C PHE A 71 -2.62 -4.77 3.63
N GLY A 72 -3.93 -4.89 3.41
CA GLY A 72 -4.96 -4.30 4.25
C GLY A 72 -6.12 -5.27 4.49
N LEU A 73 -7.04 -4.88 5.36
CA LEU A 73 -8.25 -5.66 5.63
C LEU A 73 -9.25 -5.67 4.47
N GLY A 74 -9.13 -4.73 3.55
CA GLY A 74 -10.19 -4.38 2.63
C GLY A 74 -11.38 -3.71 3.33
N SER A 75 -12.27 -3.09 2.57
CA SER A 75 -13.48 -2.46 3.10
C SER A 75 -14.60 -3.49 3.27
N ASN A 76 -15.36 -3.41 4.38
CA ASN A 76 -16.57 -4.21 4.56
C ASN A 76 -17.69 -3.82 3.59
N ARG A 77 -17.57 -2.69 2.89
CA ARG A 77 -18.46 -2.23 1.85
C ARG A 77 -17.96 -2.60 0.45
N SER A 78 -16.80 -3.27 0.33
CA SER A 78 -16.27 -3.65 -0.97
C SER A 78 -17.12 -4.72 -1.62
N ARG A 79 -17.47 -4.48 -2.89
CA ARG A 79 -18.19 -5.47 -3.72
C ARG A 79 -17.35 -6.73 -3.94
N ASP A 80 -16.03 -6.66 -3.80
CA ASP A 80 -15.12 -7.78 -3.95
C ASP A 80 -15.40 -8.89 -2.94
N PHE A 81 -15.67 -8.52 -1.66
CA PHE A 81 -16.05 -9.48 -0.62
C PHE A 81 -17.40 -10.15 -0.91
N ILE A 82 -18.37 -9.37 -1.39
CA ILE A 82 -19.69 -9.90 -1.73
C ILE A 82 -19.59 -10.89 -2.90
N ALA A 83 -18.88 -10.50 -3.95
CA ALA A 83 -18.78 -11.29 -5.17
C ALA A 83 -17.90 -12.53 -5.02
N SER A 84 -16.88 -12.50 -4.16
CA SER A 84 -16.06 -13.67 -3.83
C SER A 84 -16.72 -14.62 -2.83
N GLY A 85 -17.89 -14.25 -2.27
CA GLY A 85 -18.52 -15.03 -1.20
C GLY A 85 -17.73 -15.03 0.11
N THR A 86 -16.72 -14.16 0.24
CA THR A 86 -15.84 -14.12 1.40
C THR A 86 -16.49 -13.31 2.54
N SER A 87 -16.59 -13.91 3.71
CA SER A 87 -17.14 -13.23 4.89
C SER A 87 -16.25 -12.11 5.39
N THR A 88 -16.85 -10.97 5.70
CA THR A 88 -16.16 -9.85 6.35
C THR A 88 -16.10 -10.01 7.89
N LYS A 89 -16.80 -11.01 8.46
CA LYS A 89 -16.77 -11.28 9.89
C LYS A 89 -15.37 -11.75 10.30
N ALA A 90 -14.92 -11.24 11.45
CA ALA A 90 -13.62 -11.60 12.03
C ALA A 90 -12.39 -11.42 11.12
N ARG A 91 -12.53 -10.63 10.03
CA ARG A 91 -11.44 -10.43 9.04
C ARG A 91 -10.13 -9.94 9.67
N GLY A 92 -10.20 -9.15 10.77
CA GLY A 92 -9.01 -8.70 11.49
C GLY A 92 -8.25 -9.84 12.16
N GLN A 93 -8.96 -10.75 12.82
CA GLN A 93 -8.36 -11.95 13.45
C GLN A 93 -7.81 -12.89 12.39
N ARG A 94 -8.57 -13.12 11.29
CA ARG A 94 -8.13 -13.92 10.16
C ARG A 94 -6.86 -13.34 9.52
N MET A 95 -6.78 -12.01 9.36
CA MET A 95 -5.59 -11.34 8.85
C MET A 95 -4.38 -11.50 9.80
N ASN A 96 -4.59 -11.47 11.11
CA ASN A 96 -3.49 -11.68 12.06
C ASN A 96 -2.86 -13.09 11.90
N GLU A 97 -3.68 -14.14 11.79
CA GLU A 97 -3.19 -15.48 11.52
C GLU A 97 -2.48 -15.56 10.15
N ALA A 98 -3.08 -14.97 9.11
CA ALA A 98 -2.50 -14.94 7.78
C ALA A 98 -1.11 -14.28 7.76
N LEU A 99 -0.93 -13.14 8.42
CA LEU A 99 0.35 -12.44 8.50
C LEU A 99 1.39 -13.24 9.27
N GLU A 100 1.01 -13.90 10.36
CA GLU A 100 1.92 -14.78 11.10
C GLU A 100 2.37 -15.95 10.23
N ILE A 101 1.45 -16.62 9.54
CA ILE A 101 1.75 -17.73 8.63
C ILE A 101 2.70 -17.28 7.52
N MET A 102 2.40 -16.16 6.86
CA MET A 102 3.23 -15.63 5.78
C MET A 102 4.65 -15.31 6.26
N ASN A 103 4.80 -14.61 7.38
CA ASN A 103 6.12 -14.30 7.94
C ASN A 103 6.92 -15.56 8.30
N ARG A 104 6.25 -16.58 8.84
CA ARG A 104 6.90 -17.86 9.13
C ARG A 104 7.30 -18.61 7.86
N LEU A 105 6.44 -18.68 6.86
CA LEU A 105 6.74 -19.32 5.57
C LEU A 105 7.90 -18.66 4.82
N TRP A 106 8.08 -17.35 4.94
CA TRP A 106 9.21 -16.65 4.32
C TRP A 106 10.55 -16.93 4.99
N THR A 107 10.56 -17.37 6.26
CA THR A 107 11.78 -17.47 7.06
C THR A 107 12.06 -18.88 7.58
N GLN A 108 11.08 -19.79 7.61
CA GLN A 108 11.17 -21.11 8.24
C GLN A 108 10.82 -22.21 7.23
N GLU A 109 11.24 -23.43 7.54
CA GLU A 109 10.79 -24.69 6.92
C GLU A 109 9.81 -25.40 7.84
N ASP A 110 9.06 -26.34 7.26
CA ASP A 110 8.14 -27.22 8.00
C ASP A 110 7.20 -26.46 8.96
N VAL A 111 6.66 -25.34 8.48
CA VAL A 111 5.75 -24.51 9.25
C VAL A 111 4.49 -25.29 9.59
N THR A 112 4.32 -25.59 10.84
CA THR A 112 3.07 -26.12 11.40
C THR A 112 2.35 -24.99 12.11
N PHE A 113 1.11 -24.75 11.73
CA PHE A 113 0.25 -23.72 12.30
C PHE A 113 -1.15 -24.27 12.57
N LYS A 114 -1.66 -24.05 13.76
CA LYS A 114 -3.02 -24.40 14.13
C LYS A 114 -3.71 -23.19 14.77
N GLY A 115 -4.48 -22.49 13.96
CA GLY A 115 -5.26 -21.33 14.35
C GLY A 115 -6.74 -21.59 14.34
N LYS A 116 -7.51 -20.52 14.44
CA LYS A 116 -8.97 -20.57 14.34
C LYS A 116 -9.45 -20.60 12.87
N TYR A 117 -8.68 -20.02 11.97
CA TYR A 117 -9.06 -19.79 10.57
C TYR A 117 -8.21 -20.56 9.59
N PHE A 118 -7.00 -20.95 9.97
CA PHE A 118 -6.06 -21.67 9.14
C PHE A 118 -5.39 -22.79 9.91
N GLU A 119 -5.14 -23.89 9.23
CA GLU A 119 -4.37 -25.03 9.76
C GLU A 119 -3.45 -25.56 8.68
N TYR A 120 -2.16 -25.65 8.98
CA TYR A 120 -1.12 -26.18 8.10
C TYR A 120 -0.23 -27.13 8.86
N GLU A 121 0.21 -28.19 8.21
CA GLU A 121 1.15 -29.17 8.76
C GLU A 121 2.39 -29.22 7.85
N LYS A 122 3.56 -28.93 8.43
CA LYS A 122 4.88 -29.00 7.77
C LYS A 122 4.91 -28.31 6.41
N ALA A 123 4.28 -27.15 6.28
CA ALA A 123 4.27 -26.39 5.05
C ALA A 123 5.60 -25.66 4.84
N SER A 124 6.19 -25.81 3.65
CA SER A 124 7.39 -25.08 3.23
C SER A 124 7.18 -24.47 1.85
N ILE A 125 7.78 -23.33 1.61
CA ILE A 125 7.78 -22.68 0.28
C ILE A 125 9.20 -22.48 -0.22
N MET A 126 9.43 -22.77 -1.50
CA MET A 126 10.70 -22.53 -2.21
C MET A 126 10.39 -22.01 -3.62
N PRO A 127 11.08 -20.96 -4.15
CA PRO A 127 12.10 -20.20 -3.43
C PRO A 127 11.51 -19.40 -2.26
N ARG A 128 12.35 -19.03 -1.32
CA ARG A 128 12.06 -18.00 -0.34
C ARG A 128 12.32 -16.63 -0.94
N PRO A 129 11.82 -15.53 -0.32
CA PRO A 129 12.18 -14.19 -0.74
C PRO A 129 13.69 -13.96 -0.74
N VAL A 130 14.17 -13.13 -1.65
CA VAL A 130 15.56 -12.64 -1.68
C VAL A 130 15.79 -11.64 -0.55
N GLN A 131 14.79 -10.78 -0.32
CA GLN A 131 14.81 -9.83 0.79
C GLN A 131 14.53 -10.53 2.13
N VAL A 132 15.37 -10.33 3.14
CA VAL A 132 15.23 -10.93 4.48
C VAL A 132 15.41 -9.86 5.55
N PRO A 133 14.33 -9.43 6.21
CA PRO A 133 12.94 -9.81 5.99
C PRO A 133 12.37 -9.21 4.69
N LEU A 134 11.36 -9.86 4.12
CA LEU A 134 10.58 -9.26 3.03
C LEU A 134 9.87 -8.01 3.57
N PRO A 135 9.99 -6.82 2.93
CA PRO A 135 9.51 -5.55 3.48
C PRO A 135 7.97 -5.45 3.43
N LEU A 136 7.32 -6.07 4.38
CA LEU A 136 5.87 -6.14 4.51
C LEU A 136 5.29 -4.82 5.02
N TRP A 137 4.39 -4.21 4.27
CA TRP A 137 3.66 -3.01 4.63
C TRP A 137 2.22 -3.33 5.02
N ILE A 138 1.67 -2.61 5.99
CA ILE A 138 0.28 -2.78 6.42
C ILE A 138 -0.46 -1.45 6.37
N GLY A 139 -1.64 -1.48 5.74
CA GLY A 139 -2.53 -0.33 5.66
C GLY A 139 -3.58 -0.28 6.77
N GLY A 140 -3.96 0.95 7.14
CA GLY A 140 -5.03 1.23 8.08
C GLY A 140 -4.58 2.02 9.31
N SER A 141 -5.56 2.69 9.96
CA SER A 141 -5.30 3.67 11.02
C SER A 141 -6.03 3.37 12.34
N SER A 142 -6.81 2.28 12.42
CA SER A 142 -7.43 1.86 13.68
C SER A 142 -6.40 1.31 14.67
N ASP A 143 -6.68 1.34 15.97
CA ASP A 143 -5.77 0.79 16.98
C ASP A 143 -5.42 -0.68 16.70
N ALA A 144 -6.36 -1.47 16.17
CA ALA A 144 -6.08 -2.85 15.75
C ALA A 144 -5.17 -2.94 14.52
N ALA A 145 -5.18 -1.95 13.61
CA ALA A 145 -4.25 -1.87 12.48
C ALA A 145 -2.86 -1.42 12.94
N ILE A 146 -2.78 -0.45 13.85
CA ILE A 146 -1.55 0.01 14.50
C ILE A 146 -0.84 -1.16 15.17
N GLU A 147 -1.57 -1.90 16.01
CA GLU A 147 -1.04 -3.07 16.72
C GLU A 147 -0.55 -4.17 15.75
N ARG A 148 -1.29 -4.39 14.66
CA ARG A 148 -0.91 -5.34 13.61
C ARG A 148 0.37 -4.91 12.89
N THR A 149 0.47 -3.63 12.55
CA THR A 149 1.67 -3.04 11.94
C THR A 149 2.87 -3.22 12.87
N ALA A 150 2.73 -2.87 14.13
CA ALA A 150 3.78 -2.99 15.13
C ALA A 150 4.26 -4.44 15.31
N LYS A 151 3.35 -5.42 15.25
CA LYS A 151 3.67 -6.82 15.46
C LYS A 151 4.26 -7.50 14.23
N PHE A 152 3.79 -7.21 13.04
CA PHE A 152 4.06 -8.02 11.85
C PHE A 152 4.78 -7.30 10.72
N ALA A 153 4.67 -5.97 10.62
CA ALA A 153 5.13 -5.22 9.45
C ALA A 153 6.53 -4.63 9.61
N THR A 154 7.11 -4.29 8.48
CA THR A 154 8.31 -3.44 8.38
C THR A 154 7.95 -2.01 7.98
N GLY A 155 6.71 -1.74 7.58
CA GLY A 155 6.25 -0.42 7.19
C GLY A 155 4.74 -0.22 7.35
N TRP A 156 4.32 1.04 7.32
CA TRP A 156 2.92 1.45 7.38
C TRP A 156 2.52 2.23 6.14
N GLN A 157 1.32 1.98 5.65
CA GLN A 157 0.74 2.69 4.51
C GLN A 157 -0.56 3.39 4.92
N GLY A 158 -0.51 4.71 5.03
CA GLY A 158 -1.65 5.59 5.21
C GLY A 158 -2.48 5.77 3.92
N SER A 159 -3.63 6.38 4.05
CA SER A 159 -4.58 6.58 2.94
C SER A 159 -5.23 7.96 2.96
N PHE A 160 -6.13 8.22 3.90
CA PHE A 160 -6.92 9.47 3.96
C PHE A 160 -6.77 10.21 5.30
N GLU A 161 -5.74 9.91 6.03
CA GLU A 161 -5.34 10.61 7.24
C GLU A 161 -4.83 12.00 6.88
N THR A 162 -5.09 13.03 7.72
CA THR A 162 -4.40 14.32 7.58
C THR A 162 -2.96 14.20 8.06
N PRO A 163 -2.08 15.17 7.77
CA PRO A 163 -0.72 15.17 8.31
C PRO A 163 -0.66 15.00 9.84
N GLU A 164 -1.54 15.70 10.57
CA GLU A 164 -1.64 15.63 12.02
C GLU A 164 -2.11 14.25 12.51
N GLU A 165 -3.11 13.68 11.85
CA GLU A 165 -3.58 12.32 12.12
C GLU A 165 -2.47 11.30 11.82
N ALA A 166 -1.72 11.48 10.73
CA ALA A 166 -0.60 10.61 10.36
C ALA A 166 0.51 10.64 11.43
N ARG A 167 0.87 11.82 11.95
CA ARG A 167 1.82 11.95 13.07
C ARG A 167 1.40 11.10 14.26
N VAL A 168 0.15 11.25 14.70
CA VAL A 168 -0.37 10.49 15.84
C VAL A 168 -0.29 8.98 15.59
N ILE A 169 -0.57 8.53 14.36
CA ILE A 169 -0.51 7.12 13.99
C ILE A 169 0.95 6.62 13.98
N VAL A 170 1.87 7.38 13.38
CA VAL A 170 3.31 7.07 13.36
C VAL A 170 3.83 6.91 14.79
N ASP A 171 3.56 7.87 15.67
CA ASP A 171 4.00 7.83 17.07
C ASP A 171 3.43 6.60 17.82
N LYS A 172 2.15 6.28 17.58
CA LYS A 172 1.52 5.09 18.16
C LYS A 172 2.14 3.80 17.64
N ILE A 173 2.42 3.70 16.33
CA ILE A 173 3.05 2.52 15.73
C ILE A 173 4.45 2.34 16.32
N GLN A 174 5.27 3.39 16.35
CA GLN A 174 6.62 3.33 16.92
C GLN A 174 6.58 2.88 18.38
N SER A 175 5.69 3.46 19.20
CA SER A 175 5.52 3.09 20.62
C SER A 175 5.08 1.63 20.78
N ALA A 176 4.15 1.15 19.93
CA ALA A 176 3.69 -0.22 19.96
C ALA A 176 4.79 -1.20 19.48
N THR A 177 5.57 -0.82 18.47
CA THR A 177 6.67 -1.63 17.93
C THR A 177 7.74 -1.89 18.99
N ILE A 178 8.09 -0.87 19.79
CA ILE A 178 9.03 -1.01 20.92
C ILE A 178 8.50 -2.04 21.94
N LYS A 179 7.20 -2.02 22.25
CA LYS A 179 6.58 -3.00 23.17
C LYS A 179 6.69 -4.44 22.67
N HIS A 180 6.75 -4.63 21.34
CA HIS A 180 7.00 -5.93 20.72
C HIS A 180 8.48 -6.29 20.58
N GLY A 181 9.40 -5.49 21.11
CA GLY A 181 10.85 -5.71 20.99
C GLY A 181 11.37 -5.54 19.57
N ARG A 182 10.69 -4.68 18.76
CA ARG A 182 11.00 -4.45 17.33
C ARG A 182 11.25 -2.97 17.07
N SER A 183 11.70 -2.67 15.86
CA SER A 183 11.76 -1.32 15.30
C SER A 183 11.17 -1.32 13.88
N ILE A 184 10.71 -0.16 13.44
CA ILE A 184 10.37 0.14 12.05
C ILE A 184 11.22 1.35 11.66
N ASP A 185 11.92 1.25 10.53
CA ASP A 185 12.79 2.30 10.05
C ASP A 185 12.00 3.57 9.73
N SER A 186 12.58 4.74 9.99
CA SER A 186 11.91 6.03 9.83
C SER A 186 11.48 6.33 8.39
N ASP A 187 12.09 5.69 7.40
CA ASP A 187 11.76 5.80 5.99
C ASP A 187 10.69 4.79 5.53
N HIS A 188 10.11 4.04 6.45
CA HIS A 188 9.08 3.03 6.19
C HIS A 188 7.66 3.46 6.61
N PHE A 189 7.39 4.76 6.65
CA PHE A 189 6.04 5.31 6.85
C PHE A 189 5.58 6.00 5.58
N GLY A 190 4.52 5.48 4.96
CA GLY A 190 4.03 5.94 3.68
C GLY A 190 2.61 6.49 3.71
N THR A 191 2.29 7.36 2.76
CA THR A 191 0.91 7.76 2.44
C THR A 191 0.73 7.90 0.94
N GLY A 192 -0.54 7.95 0.49
CA GLY A 192 -0.82 8.14 -0.92
C GLY A 192 -2.08 8.97 -1.15
N PHE A 193 -2.02 9.87 -2.11
CA PHE A 193 -3.15 10.71 -2.52
C PHE A 193 -3.19 10.90 -4.03
N GLY A 194 -4.39 11.24 -4.54
CA GLY A 194 -4.57 11.62 -5.92
C GLY A 194 -3.97 12.99 -6.19
N VAL A 195 -3.37 13.16 -7.36
CA VAL A 195 -2.77 14.41 -7.80
C VAL A 195 -3.39 14.81 -9.13
N ARG A 196 -3.77 16.08 -9.25
CA ARG A 196 -4.20 16.67 -10.50
C ARG A 196 -3.64 18.08 -10.64
N PHE A 197 -2.93 18.31 -11.73
CA PHE A 197 -2.64 19.66 -12.20
C PHE A 197 -3.90 20.25 -12.81
N GLY A 198 -4.33 21.39 -12.28
CA GLY A 198 -5.58 22.04 -12.68
C GLY A 198 -6.28 22.76 -11.54
N SER A 199 -7.61 22.88 -11.62
CA SER A 199 -8.41 23.62 -10.65
C SER A 199 -9.55 22.77 -10.08
N TRP A 200 -9.90 23.03 -8.82
CA TRP A 200 -11.10 22.49 -8.17
C TRP A 200 -12.42 22.92 -8.87
N ASP A 201 -12.37 23.97 -9.68
CA ASP A 201 -13.54 24.47 -10.42
C ASP A 201 -13.83 23.70 -11.71
N GLU A 202 -12.94 22.83 -12.15
CA GLU A 202 -13.15 21.98 -13.33
C GLU A 202 -14.27 20.97 -13.08
N GLU A 203 -15.19 20.80 -14.03
CA GLU A 203 -16.32 19.85 -13.91
C GLU A 203 -15.89 18.39 -13.65
N PRO A 204 -14.82 17.85 -14.30
CA PRO A 204 -14.32 16.52 -13.98
C PRO A 204 -13.82 16.39 -12.53
N VAL A 205 -13.20 17.45 -12.00
CA VAL A 205 -12.69 17.50 -10.63
C VAL A 205 -13.84 17.57 -9.62
N LYS A 206 -14.85 18.40 -9.85
CA LYS A 206 -16.05 18.44 -9.02
C LYS A 206 -16.75 17.09 -8.94
N LYS A 207 -16.89 16.42 -10.09
CA LYS A 207 -17.46 15.06 -10.14
C LYS A 207 -16.63 14.05 -9.35
N MET A 208 -15.31 14.05 -9.54
CA MET A 208 -14.37 13.20 -8.80
C MET A 208 -14.48 13.43 -7.29
N ALA A 209 -14.52 14.69 -6.87
CA ALA A 209 -14.66 15.08 -5.46
C ALA A 209 -15.97 14.55 -4.87
N ALA A 210 -17.09 14.80 -5.53
CA ALA A 210 -18.42 14.35 -5.10
C ALA A 210 -18.50 12.81 -5.01
N ASP A 211 -17.93 12.08 -5.97
CA ASP A 211 -17.88 10.62 -5.96
C ASP A 211 -17.02 10.08 -4.81
N PHE A 212 -15.92 10.73 -4.51
CA PHE A 212 -15.06 10.40 -3.37
C PHE A 212 -15.79 10.61 -2.03
N GLU A 213 -16.39 11.79 -1.84
CA GLU A 213 -17.12 12.14 -0.62
C GLU A 213 -18.30 11.19 -0.39
N LYS A 214 -19.08 10.91 -1.42
CA LYS A 214 -20.18 9.94 -1.37
C LYS A 214 -19.71 8.54 -0.97
N ARG A 215 -18.57 8.09 -1.48
CA ARG A 215 -18.02 6.77 -1.22
C ARG A 215 -17.38 6.65 0.17
N THR A 216 -16.67 7.68 0.61
CA THR A 216 -15.82 7.62 1.80
C THR A 216 -16.45 8.28 3.03
N GLY A 217 -17.35 9.25 2.83
CA GLY A 217 -17.85 10.14 3.87
C GLY A 217 -16.80 11.15 4.37
N LYS A 218 -15.73 11.36 3.59
CA LYS A 218 -14.63 12.28 3.92
C LYS A 218 -14.55 13.36 2.86
N GLU A 219 -14.08 14.54 3.23
CA GLU A 219 -13.83 15.66 2.30
C GLU A 219 -12.81 15.26 1.23
N ALA A 220 -13.02 15.70 -0.01
CA ALA A 220 -12.19 15.33 -1.15
C ALA A 220 -10.72 15.74 -0.98
N VAL A 221 -10.45 16.85 -0.31
CA VAL A 221 -9.09 17.33 0.01
C VAL A 221 -8.26 16.35 0.84
N ARG A 222 -8.88 15.39 1.52
CA ARG A 222 -8.16 14.31 2.21
C ARG A 222 -7.59 13.27 1.24
N GLY A 223 -8.22 13.09 0.10
CA GLY A 223 -7.84 12.09 -0.89
C GLY A 223 -7.10 12.63 -2.09
N PHE A 224 -7.15 13.96 -2.30
CA PHE A 224 -6.60 14.61 -3.49
C PHE A 224 -5.91 15.92 -3.18
N VAL A 225 -4.94 16.25 -4.04
CA VAL A 225 -4.38 17.58 -4.21
C VAL A 225 -4.65 18.01 -5.65
N VAL A 226 -5.29 19.17 -5.81
CA VAL A 226 -5.57 19.78 -7.11
C VAL A 226 -4.97 21.17 -7.10
N GLY A 227 -4.13 21.48 -8.09
CA GLY A 227 -3.40 22.74 -8.17
C GLY A 227 -2.18 22.63 -9.05
N GLY A 228 -1.16 23.40 -8.79
CA GLY A 228 0.15 23.29 -9.44
C GLY A 228 1.15 22.46 -8.62
N ALA A 229 2.39 22.49 -9.05
CA ALA A 229 3.48 21.78 -8.37
C ALA A 229 3.68 22.24 -6.90
N ASP A 230 3.46 23.52 -6.63
CA ASP A 230 3.69 24.10 -5.29
C ASP A 230 2.67 23.58 -4.26
N GLU A 231 1.38 23.44 -4.64
CA GLU A 231 0.35 22.83 -3.79
C GLU A 231 0.67 21.37 -3.49
N ILE A 232 1.17 20.62 -4.48
CA ILE A 232 1.53 19.23 -4.33
C ILE A 232 2.75 19.09 -3.41
N LEU A 233 3.78 19.89 -3.64
CA LEU A 233 5.00 19.90 -2.82
C LEU A 233 4.70 20.33 -1.37
N THR A 234 3.84 21.33 -1.18
CA THR A 234 3.38 21.75 0.15
C THR A 234 2.69 20.60 0.88
N ARG A 235 1.85 19.84 0.21
CA ARG A 235 1.20 18.65 0.79
C ARG A 235 2.21 17.57 1.14
N ILE A 236 3.17 17.28 0.27
CA ILE A 236 4.25 16.32 0.53
C ILE A 236 5.03 16.75 1.77
N GLN A 237 5.44 18.02 1.84
CA GLN A 237 6.21 18.55 2.96
C GLN A 237 5.44 18.48 4.27
N SER A 238 4.14 18.81 4.28
CA SER A 238 3.32 18.72 5.50
C SER A 238 3.25 17.31 6.09
N TYR A 239 3.24 16.27 5.26
CA TYR A 239 3.34 14.89 5.73
C TYR A 239 4.76 14.51 6.13
N ALA A 240 5.78 14.97 5.41
CA ALA A 240 7.19 14.74 5.76
C ALA A 240 7.50 15.29 7.15
N ASP A 241 7.03 16.49 7.47
CA ASP A 241 7.15 17.12 8.80
C ASP A 241 6.42 16.32 9.90
N CYS A 242 5.52 15.43 9.50
CA CYS A 242 4.77 14.52 10.37
C CYS A 242 5.34 13.09 10.43
N GLY A 243 6.54 12.87 9.90
CA GLY A 243 7.23 11.57 9.95
C GLY A 243 6.84 10.58 8.86
N VAL A 244 6.18 11.05 7.80
CA VAL A 244 5.91 10.24 6.60
C VAL A 244 7.02 10.47 5.59
N SER A 245 7.63 9.42 5.10
CA SER A 245 8.82 9.46 4.23
C SER A 245 8.60 8.91 2.82
N LYS A 246 7.50 8.14 2.61
CA LYS A 246 7.19 7.56 1.30
C LYS A 246 5.84 8.04 0.79
N PHE A 247 5.83 8.48 -0.48
CA PHE A 247 4.66 9.12 -1.09
C PHE A 247 4.24 8.37 -2.36
N ILE A 248 2.98 7.94 -2.42
CA ILE A 248 2.37 7.36 -3.60
C ILE A 248 1.48 8.41 -4.25
N LEU A 249 2.01 9.06 -5.27
CA LEU A 249 1.28 10.08 -6.03
C LEU A 249 0.51 9.38 -7.16
N ARG A 250 -0.81 9.48 -7.13
CA ARG A 250 -1.68 8.90 -8.15
C ARG A 250 -2.12 9.98 -9.12
N PRO A 251 -1.65 9.97 -10.36
CA PRO A 251 -2.20 10.87 -11.37
C PRO A 251 -3.70 10.67 -11.49
N THR A 252 -4.44 11.74 -11.65
CA THR A 252 -5.90 11.75 -11.78
C THR A 252 -6.28 12.48 -13.06
N GLY A 253 -6.71 11.71 -14.05
CA GLY A 253 -7.07 12.22 -15.37
C GLY A 253 -8.39 11.66 -15.89
N THR A 254 -8.93 12.28 -16.93
CA THR A 254 -10.11 11.86 -17.68
C THR A 254 -9.72 11.30 -19.04
N GLY A 255 -9.60 9.96 -19.12
CA GLY A 255 -9.11 9.27 -20.32
C GLY A 255 -7.59 9.24 -20.41
N ASP A 256 -7.10 8.51 -21.41
CA ASP A 256 -5.67 8.13 -21.49
C ASP A 256 -4.75 9.32 -21.71
N ALA A 257 -5.14 10.27 -22.59
CA ALA A 257 -4.31 11.44 -22.90
C ALA A 257 -4.11 12.36 -21.70
N ASP A 258 -5.20 12.70 -20.99
CA ASP A 258 -5.13 13.53 -19.77
C ASP A 258 -4.36 12.79 -18.66
N MET A 259 -4.57 11.47 -18.52
CA MET A 259 -3.82 10.66 -17.54
C MET A 259 -2.31 10.66 -17.82
N GLN A 260 -1.92 10.57 -19.10
CA GLN A 260 -0.54 10.64 -19.51
C GLN A 260 0.06 12.02 -19.20
N GLU A 261 -0.61 13.11 -19.58
CA GLU A 261 -0.19 14.48 -19.30
C GLU A 261 -0.01 14.71 -17.79
N GLN A 262 -0.98 14.31 -16.97
CA GLN A 262 -0.90 14.41 -15.52
C GLN A 262 0.30 13.62 -14.95
N THR A 263 0.60 12.46 -15.52
CA THR A 263 1.75 11.65 -15.11
C THR A 263 3.08 12.32 -15.46
N GLU A 264 3.20 12.86 -16.67
CA GLU A 264 4.38 13.57 -17.14
C GLU A 264 4.65 14.81 -16.27
N GLN A 265 3.63 15.61 -15.98
CA GLN A 265 3.74 16.79 -15.11
C GLN A 265 4.20 16.42 -13.70
N ILE A 266 3.68 15.32 -13.09
CA ILE A 266 4.15 14.85 -11.79
C ILE A 266 5.65 14.51 -11.85
N ILE A 267 6.09 13.82 -12.90
CA ILE A 267 7.50 13.42 -13.05
C ILE A 267 8.42 14.65 -13.22
N GLU A 268 8.03 15.58 -14.07
CA GLU A 268 8.84 16.73 -14.41
C GLU A 268 8.86 17.81 -13.35
N GLU A 269 7.70 18.15 -12.79
CA GLU A 269 7.54 19.30 -11.92
C GLU A 269 7.59 19.00 -10.43
N VAL A 270 7.23 17.76 -10.03
CA VAL A 270 7.20 17.37 -8.61
C VAL A 270 8.38 16.47 -8.26
N LEU A 271 8.55 15.32 -8.93
CA LEU A 271 9.58 14.36 -8.55
C LEU A 271 11.00 14.91 -8.71
N SER A 272 11.23 15.81 -9.66
CA SER A 272 12.53 16.49 -9.83
C SER A 272 12.90 17.33 -8.60
N LYS A 273 11.91 17.84 -7.85
CA LYS A 273 12.11 18.74 -6.71
C LYS A 273 12.10 18.00 -5.36
N THR A 274 11.79 16.71 -5.33
CA THR A 274 11.71 15.91 -4.08
C THR A 274 12.99 15.13 -3.75
N SER A 275 14.08 15.37 -4.45
CA SER A 275 15.35 14.66 -4.22
C SER A 275 15.91 14.81 -2.80
N HIS A 276 15.62 15.93 -2.13
CA HIS A 276 16.01 16.21 -0.74
C HIS A 276 15.20 15.41 0.30
N LEU A 277 14.03 14.85 -0.09
CA LEU A 277 13.20 14.01 0.76
C LEU A 277 13.56 12.52 0.67
N ARG A 278 14.49 12.17 -0.21
CA ARG A 278 15.01 10.80 -0.31
C ARG A 278 15.92 10.53 0.89
N SER A 279 15.57 9.50 1.66
CA SER A 279 16.51 8.96 2.64
C SER A 279 17.82 8.61 1.92
N THR A 280 18.93 9.08 2.45
CA THR A 280 20.26 8.66 2.01
C THR A 280 20.37 7.15 2.22
N PRO A 281 20.89 6.39 1.26
CA PRO A 281 20.98 4.92 1.33
C PRO A 281 21.78 4.43 2.51
#